data_143e74b7e83816ec606e8cfa19400d4a
#
_entry.id   143e74b7e83816ec606e8cfa19400d4a
#
_cell.length_a   1.000
_cell.length_b   1.000
_cell.length_c   1.000
_cell.angle_alpha   90.00
_cell.angle_beta   90.00
_cell.angle_gamma   90.00
#
_symmetry.space_group_name_H-M   'P 1'
#
loop_
_entity.id
_entity.type
_entity.pdbx_description
1 polymer ?
#
loop_
_entity_poly.entity_id
_entity_poly.type
_entity_poly.pdbx_seq_one_letter_code
_entity_poly.pdbx_strand_id
1 'polypeptide(L)'
;SAGVGPSRSLLALLFGAQFGGFLTLVGVGSNASAASVMSEMGYKPFGFFTITPFGIGICILGTLYFTFVGSKFIPDTGYIPEFADAGKKELDKKKATIAGITMLCVLVVIAMNPKNVPMHVAAVVGALVVVGTKCMSVKDAIHAIDWNCLILVGSLTAISTGVQNSGAGDAMAKMILNILGDHPSTFMITTVIFFAAALLTQVMSNIPTILLFLPIGFSIAQAINVSPYAVAMVITLAGAASYATPFAAPQNMMTVGWTHYKFSDFIKIGIPMVLITYLVVVIAIPIFMPY
;
A
#
# COMPACT_ATOMS: atom_id res chain seq x y z
N SER A 1 -30.67 9.16 7.09
CA SER A 1 -30.00 7.86 7.30
C SER A 1 -30.56 6.85 6.31
N ALA A 2 -29.70 6.26 5.49
CA ALA A 2 -30.11 5.34 4.42
C ALA A 2 -30.48 3.93 4.90
N GLY A 3 -30.80 3.73 6.19
CA GLY A 3 -31.17 2.43 6.76
C GLY A 3 -30.02 1.38 6.80
N VAL A 4 -28.79 1.80 6.50
CA VAL A 4 -27.61 0.93 6.57
C VAL A 4 -26.94 1.07 7.94
N GLY A 5 -26.71 -0.04 8.63
CA GLY A 5 -26.04 -0.04 9.94
C GLY A 5 -24.66 0.62 9.87
N PRO A 6 -24.23 1.39 10.90
CA PRO A 6 -22.93 2.07 10.93
C PRO A 6 -21.75 1.11 10.72
N SER A 7 -21.82 -0.11 11.24
CA SER A 7 -20.80 -1.14 11.06
C SER A 7 -20.57 -1.48 9.58
N ARG A 8 -21.64 -1.69 8.82
CA ARG A 8 -21.55 -1.98 7.38
C ARG A 8 -20.91 -0.84 6.60
N SER A 9 -21.26 0.40 6.94
CA SER A 9 -20.69 1.59 6.31
C SER A 9 -19.19 1.73 6.58
N LEU A 10 -18.73 1.40 7.80
CA LEU A 10 -17.31 1.47 8.17
C LEU A 10 -16.46 0.47 7.38
N LEU A 11 -16.93 -0.77 7.19
CA LEU A 11 -16.17 -1.75 6.42
C LEU A 11 -16.12 -1.39 4.92
N ALA A 12 -17.23 -0.90 4.38
CA ALA A 12 -17.26 -0.40 2.99
C ALA A 12 -16.31 0.80 2.80
N LEU A 13 -16.27 1.72 3.77
CA LEU A 13 -15.34 2.85 3.77
C LEU A 13 -13.88 2.39 3.85
N LEU A 14 -13.58 1.41 4.73
CA LEU A 14 -12.24 0.84 4.86
C LEU A 14 -11.72 0.32 3.52
N PHE A 15 -12.48 -0.55 2.86
CA PHE A 15 -12.05 -1.13 1.59
C PHE A 15 -12.04 -0.10 0.46
N GLY A 16 -13.00 0.83 0.44
CA GLY A 16 -12.99 1.95 -0.51
C GLY A 16 -11.74 2.83 -0.38
N ALA A 17 -11.30 3.10 0.85
CA ALA A 17 -10.06 3.82 1.11
C ALA A 17 -8.82 3.03 0.66
N GLN A 18 -8.80 1.71 0.88
CA GLN A 18 -7.70 0.85 0.42
C GLN A 18 -7.61 0.82 -1.11
N PHE A 19 -8.74 0.73 -1.83
CA PHE A 19 -8.74 0.79 -3.30
C PHE A 19 -8.25 2.14 -3.80
N GLY A 20 -8.73 3.24 -3.20
CA GLY A 20 -8.26 4.58 -3.52
C GLY A 20 -6.76 4.77 -3.31
N GLY A 21 -6.18 4.04 -2.37
CA GLY A 21 -4.74 4.03 -2.10
C GLY A 21 -3.88 3.57 -3.27
N PHE A 22 -4.41 2.77 -4.19
CA PHE A 22 -3.70 2.35 -5.40
C PHE A 22 -3.76 3.38 -6.55
N LEU A 23 -4.49 4.48 -6.40
CA LEU A 23 -4.57 5.48 -7.47
C LEU A 23 -3.31 6.34 -7.60
N THR A 24 -2.52 6.48 -6.54
CA THR A 24 -1.32 7.29 -6.56
C THR A 24 -0.19 6.67 -5.73
N LEU A 25 1.03 7.10 -6.01
CA LEU A 25 2.21 6.64 -5.27
C LEU A 25 2.12 6.91 -3.76
N VAL A 26 1.53 8.02 -3.35
CA VAL A 26 1.39 8.43 -1.94
C VAL A 26 0.07 7.99 -1.31
N GLY A 27 -0.79 7.32 -2.05
CA GLY A 27 -2.10 6.87 -1.56
C GLY A 27 -2.00 5.82 -0.44
N VAL A 28 -0.95 4.98 -0.50
CA VAL A 28 -0.58 4.03 0.57
C VAL A 28 0.92 4.17 0.84
N GLY A 29 1.31 4.20 2.12
CA GLY A 29 2.72 4.34 2.51
C GLY A 29 3.64 3.25 1.93
N SER A 30 3.12 2.06 1.72
CA SER A 30 3.85 0.95 1.11
C SER A 30 4.27 1.21 -0.35
N ASN A 31 3.46 1.93 -1.13
CA ASN A 31 3.82 2.31 -2.50
C ASN A 31 5.02 3.26 -2.52
N ALA A 32 5.02 4.25 -1.62
CA ALA A 32 6.13 5.19 -1.47
C ALA A 32 7.39 4.47 -0.97
N SER A 33 7.25 3.51 -0.05
CA SER A 33 8.37 2.69 0.45
C SER A 33 8.97 1.84 -0.67
N ALA A 34 8.15 1.26 -1.55
CA ALA A 34 8.63 0.53 -2.72
C ALA A 34 9.50 1.42 -3.63
N ALA A 35 9.02 2.64 -3.93
CA ALA A 35 9.78 3.59 -4.74
C ALA A 35 11.10 4.02 -4.09
N SER A 36 11.13 4.17 -2.75
CA SER A 36 12.34 4.47 -1.99
C SER A 36 13.38 3.35 -2.13
N VAL A 37 12.98 2.11 -1.87
CA VAL A 37 13.88 0.94 -1.99
C VAL A 37 14.39 0.76 -3.42
N MET A 38 13.53 0.95 -4.43
CA MET A 38 13.98 0.93 -5.83
C MET A 38 15.10 1.95 -6.07
N SER A 39 14.95 3.18 -5.56
CA SER A 39 15.96 4.22 -5.68
C SER A 39 17.26 3.87 -4.96
N GLU A 40 17.18 3.31 -3.75
CA GLU A 40 18.34 2.86 -2.96
C GLU A 40 19.09 1.73 -3.65
N MET A 41 18.39 0.86 -4.37
CA MET A 41 18.95 -0.24 -5.15
C MET A 41 19.46 0.19 -6.54
N GLY A 42 19.42 1.49 -6.86
CA GLY A 42 19.89 2.02 -8.14
C GLY A 42 18.90 1.88 -9.31
N TYR A 43 17.66 1.48 -9.04
CA TYR A 43 16.59 1.42 -10.04
C TYR A 43 15.81 2.72 -10.09
N LYS A 44 15.23 3.01 -11.27
CA LYS A 44 14.34 4.15 -11.41
C LYS A 44 13.11 3.96 -10.53
N PRO A 45 12.79 4.88 -9.59
CA PRO A 45 11.60 4.75 -8.75
C PRO A 45 10.33 4.94 -9.57
N PHE A 46 9.20 4.47 -9.03
CA PHE A 46 7.88 4.74 -9.59
C PHE A 46 7.58 6.24 -9.56
N GLY A 47 7.01 6.76 -10.65
CA GLY A 47 6.44 8.10 -10.68
C GLY A 47 5.10 8.15 -9.95
N PHE A 48 4.60 9.36 -9.70
CA PHE A 48 3.38 9.59 -8.92
C PHE A 48 2.15 8.84 -9.47
N PHE A 49 2.00 8.80 -10.78
CA PHE A 49 0.87 8.16 -11.48
C PHE A 49 1.22 6.80 -12.10
N THR A 50 2.39 6.25 -11.84
CA THR A 50 2.80 4.96 -12.43
C THR A 50 1.90 3.80 -12.00
N ILE A 51 1.36 3.86 -10.79
CA ILE A 51 0.45 2.84 -10.22
C ILE A 51 -1.00 3.04 -10.70
N THR A 52 -1.36 4.24 -11.13
CA THR A 52 -2.75 4.64 -11.45
C THR A 52 -3.49 3.71 -12.41
N PRO A 53 -2.90 3.22 -13.52
CA PRO A 53 -3.60 2.30 -14.44
C PRO A 53 -4.10 1.04 -13.73
N PHE A 54 -3.29 0.50 -12.82
CA PHE A 54 -3.65 -0.67 -12.00
C PHE A 54 -4.69 -0.30 -10.95
N GLY A 55 -4.49 0.85 -10.29
CA GLY A 55 -5.41 1.36 -9.27
C GLY A 55 -6.82 1.61 -9.80
N ILE A 56 -6.96 2.14 -11.02
CA ILE A 56 -8.27 2.34 -11.66
C ILE A 56 -8.98 0.98 -11.83
N GLY A 57 -8.28 -0.04 -12.34
CA GLY A 57 -8.84 -1.38 -12.49
C GLY A 57 -9.30 -1.97 -11.16
N ILE A 58 -8.47 -1.87 -10.11
CA ILE A 58 -8.80 -2.33 -8.76
C ILE A 58 -10.00 -1.55 -8.19
N CYS A 59 -10.05 -0.23 -8.34
CA CYS A 59 -11.15 0.59 -7.88
C CYS A 59 -12.46 0.23 -8.55
N ILE A 60 -12.47 0.08 -9.87
CA ILE A 60 -13.69 -0.25 -10.63
C ILE A 60 -14.19 -1.64 -10.22
N LEU A 61 -13.35 -2.67 -10.34
CA LEU A 61 -13.75 -4.04 -10.04
C LEU A 61 -14.04 -4.24 -8.55
N GLY A 62 -13.27 -3.61 -7.66
CA GLY A 62 -13.50 -3.63 -6.23
C GLY A 62 -14.83 -2.99 -5.86
N THR A 63 -15.16 -1.84 -6.43
CA THR A 63 -16.45 -1.17 -6.19
C THR A 63 -17.62 -2.01 -6.73
N LEU A 64 -17.48 -2.58 -7.93
CA LEU A 64 -18.50 -3.47 -8.48
C LEU A 64 -18.70 -4.70 -7.60
N TYR A 65 -17.61 -5.34 -7.16
CA TYR A 65 -17.70 -6.47 -6.24
C TYR A 65 -18.43 -6.09 -4.95
N PHE A 66 -18.06 -4.98 -4.32
CA PHE A 66 -18.72 -4.53 -3.08
C PHE A 66 -20.19 -4.21 -3.29
N THR A 67 -20.54 -3.57 -4.39
CA THR A 67 -21.93 -3.19 -4.69
C THR A 67 -22.82 -4.42 -4.88
N PHE A 68 -22.35 -5.43 -5.62
CA PHE A 68 -23.21 -6.55 -6.01
C PHE A 68 -23.07 -7.80 -5.13
N VAL A 69 -21.89 -8.03 -4.57
CA VAL A 69 -21.55 -9.27 -3.85
C VAL A 69 -21.09 -9.01 -2.42
N GLY A 70 -20.07 -8.18 -2.24
CA GLY A 70 -19.40 -7.97 -0.96
C GLY A 70 -20.33 -7.45 0.13
N SER A 71 -21.26 -6.55 -0.22
CA SER A 71 -22.25 -6.01 0.72
C SER A 71 -23.14 -7.06 1.38
N LYS A 72 -23.34 -8.21 0.73
CA LYS A 72 -24.14 -9.33 1.27
C LYS A 72 -23.41 -10.12 2.35
N PHE A 73 -22.08 -10.10 2.34
CA PHE A 73 -21.24 -10.81 3.29
C PHE A 73 -20.85 -9.96 4.50
N ILE A 74 -21.16 -8.65 4.49
CA ILE A 74 -20.89 -7.76 5.61
C ILE A 74 -21.94 -8.00 6.70
N PRO A 75 -21.56 -8.58 7.87
CA PRO A 75 -22.50 -8.76 8.96
C PRO A 75 -22.88 -7.40 9.56
N ASP A 76 -24.13 -7.31 10.00
CA ASP A 76 -24.55 -6.18 10.82
C ASP A 76 -24.32 -6.54 12.28
N THR A 77 -23.30 -5.95 12.88
CA THR A 77 -22.95 -6.24 14.28
C THR A 77 -23.82 -5.48 15.28
N GLY A 78 -24.71 -4.59 14.80
CA GLY A 78 -25.53 -3.73 15.65
C GLY A 78 -24.72 -2.71 16.49
N TYR A 79 -23.39 -2.69 16.32
CA TYR A 79 -22.52 -1.77 17.03
C TYR A 79 -22.70 -0.36 16.48
N ILE A 80 -23.15 0.54 17.32
CA ILE A 80 -23.13 1.98 17.08
C ILE A 80 -21.82 2.46 17.72
N PRO A 81 -20.81 2.87 16.94
CA PRO A 81 -19.63 3.47 17.54
C PRO A 81 -20.10 4.67 18.37
N GLU A 82 -19.86 4.62 19.67
CA GLU A 82 -19.82 5.84 20.45
C GLU A 82 -18.68 6.66 19.82
N PHE A 83 -19.06 7.50 18.89
CA PHE A 83 -18.21 8.66 18.60
C PHE A 83 -18.22 9.40 19.93
N ALA A 84 -17.25 9.07 20.80
CA ALA A 84 -16.96 9.86 21.96
C ALA A 84 -17.04 11.29 21.43
N ASP A 85 -17.82 12.13 22.10
CA ASP A 85 -17.84 13.56 21.88
C ASP A 85 -16.39 14.00 21.86
N ALA A 86 -15.76 13.86 20.69
CA ALA A 86 -14.50 14.50 20.40
C ALA A 86 -14.89 15.98 20.45
N GLY A 87 -14.79 16.49 21.68
CA GLY A 87 -15.29 17.79 22.05
C GLY A 87 -14.99 18.69 20.89
N LYS A 88 -15.99 19.34 20.34
CA LYS A 88 -15.91 20.23 19.19
C LYS A 88 -14.77 21.20 19.44
N LYS A 89 -13.52 20.76 19.14
CA LYS A 89 -12.40 21.69 19.06
C LYS A 89 -12.82 22.67 17.97
N GLU A 90 -13.09 23.91 18.37
CA GLU A 90 -13.41 24.95 17.42
C GLU A 90 -12.34 24.95 16.34
N LEU A 91 -12.76 24.70 15.12
CA LEU A 91 -11.85 24.61 13.98
C LEU A 91 -11.23 25.99 13.76
N ASP A 92 -9.95 26.15 14.04
CA ASP A 92 -9.21 27.35 13.66
C ASP A 92 -9.13 27.40 12.13
N LYS A 93 -10.07 28.12 11.52
CA LYS A 93 -10.22 28.22 10.07
C LYS A 93 -8.92 28.68 9.40
N LYS A 94 -8.14 29.57 10.02
CA LYS A 94 -6.87 30.07 9.46
C LYS A 94 -5.84 28.94 9.40
N LYS A 95 -5.64 28.21 10.49
CA LYS A 95 -4.70 27.09 10.54
C LYS A 95 -5.11 25.96 9.62
N ALA A 96 -6.40 25.63 9.58
CA ALA A 96 -6.93 24.61 8.67
C ALA A 96 -6.72 24.99 7.20
N THR A 97 -6.92 26.25 6.82
CA THR A 97 -6.69 26.73 5.46
C THR A 97 -5.20 26.67 5.10
N ILE A 98 -4.29 27.11 5.97
CA ILE A 98 -2.84 27.06 5.73
C ILE A 98 -2.39 25.60 5.56
N ALA A 99 -2.80 24.71 6.47
CA ALA A 99 -2.45 23.30 6.40
C ALA A 99 -3.00 22.63 5.11
N GLY A 100 -4.24 22.95 4.73
CA GLY A 100 -4.86 22.43 3.51
C GLY A 100 -4.17 22.91 2.23
N ILE A 101 -3.84 24.19 2.14
CA ILE A 101 -3.09 24.76 1.00
C ILE A 101 -1.70 24.15 0.94
N THR A 102 -0.99 24.04 2.06
CA THR A 102 0.35 23.44 2.11
C THR A 102 0.31 21.99 1.64
N MET A 103 -0.65 21.20 2.11
CA MET A 103 -0.83 19.82 1.67
C MET A 103 -1.11 19.74 0.17
N LEU A 104 -1.98 20.61 -0.35
CA LEU A 104 -2.28 20.64 -1.79
C LEU A 104 -1.04 21.01 -2.60
N CYS A 105 -0.26 22.01 -2.18
CA CYS A 105 0.98 22.39 -2.84
C CYS A 105 2.00 21.25 -2.86
N VAL A 106 2.18 20.55 -1.73
CA VAL A 106 3.07 19.39 -1.65
C VAL A 106 2.63 18.29 -2.62
N LEU A 107 1.33 17.96 -2.64
CA LEU A 107 0.79 16.96 -3.57
C LEU A 107 0.99 17.35 -5.04
N VAL A 108 0.77 18.63 -5.38
CA VAL A 108 1.00 19.14 -6.73
C VAL A 108 2.48 19.04 -7.11
N VAL A 109 3.38 19.44 -6.23
CA VAL A 109 4.84 19.34 -6.48
C VAL A 109 5.25 17.88 -6.69
N ILE A 110 4.79 16.97 -5.84
CA ILE A 110 5.07 15.54 -5.98
C ILE A 110 4.48 14.98 -7.30
N ALA A 111 3.27 15.39 -7.66
CA ALA A 111 2.61 14.94 -8.89
C ALA A 111 3.32 15.46 -10.16
N MET A 112 3.82 16.68 -10.14
CA MET A 112 4.61 17.25 -11.24
C MET A 112 5.98 16.60 -11.38
N ASN A 113 6.46 15.93 -10.34
CA ASN A 113 7.73 15.19 -10.30
C ASN A 113 8.91 15.97 -10.92
N PRO A 114 9.20 17.21 -10.49
CA PRO A 114 10.28 17.99 -11.06
C PRO A 114 11.63 17.31 -10.77
N LYS A 115 12.51 17.26 -11.78
CA LYS A 115 13.81 16.57 -11.70
C LYS A 115 14.69 16.98 -10.51
N ASN A 116 14.50 18.21 -10.00
CA ASN A 116 15.36 18.81 -8.98
C ASN A 116 14.75 18.76 -7.57
N VAL A 117 13.52 18.27 -7.39
CA VAL A 117 12.85 18.22 -6.08
C VAL A 117 12.36 16.79 -5.81
N PRO A 118 13.17 15.98 -5.12
CA PRO A 118 12.75 14.66 -4.69
C PRO A 118 11.50 14.72 -3.81
N MET A 119 10.65 13.70 -3.88
CA MET A 119 9.38 13.61 -3.15
C MET A 119 9.55 13.84 -1.64
N HIS A 120 10.59 13.26 -1.04
CA HIS A 120 10.86 13.42 0.40
C HIS A 120 11.23 14.87 0.78
N VAL A 121 11.91 15.61 -0.10
CA VAL A 121 12.22 17.02 0.13
C VAL A 121 10.95 17.87 0.12
N ALA A 122 10.05 17.65 -0.85
CA ALA A 122 8.77 18.34 -0.89
C ALA A 122 7.92 18.09 0.37
N ALA A 123 7.88 16.84 0.85
CA ALA A 123 7.16 16.46 2.06
C ALA A 123 7.75 17.13 3.32
N VAL A 124 9.09 17.11 3.48
CA VAL A 124 9.77 17.75 4.62
C VAL A 124 9.55 19.27 4.62
N VAL A 125 9.67 19.92 3.45
CA VAL A 125 9.40 21.36 3.33
C VAL A 125 7.96 21.67 3.71
N GLY A 126 6.98 20.89 3.26
CA GLY A 126 5.58 21.05 3.66
C GLY A 126 5.39 20.92 5.17
N ALA A 127 6.00 19.94 5.81
CA ALA A 127 5.95 19.78 7.27
C ALA A 127 6.56 20.98 7.99
N LEU A 128 7.71 21.49 7.52
CA LEU A 128 8.36 22.70 8.08
C LEU A 128 7.47 23.94 7.93
N VAL A 129 6.76 24.10 6.83
CA VAL A 129 5.80 25.21 6.64
C VAL A 129 4.67 25.11 7.67
N VAL A 130 4.06 23.94 7.88
CA VAL A 130 2.97 23.76 8.85
C VAL A 130 3.43 24.04 10.28
N VAL A 131 4.64 23.62 10.64
CA VAL A 131 5.23 23.89 11.97
C VAL A 131 5.63 25.37 12.09
N GLY A 132 6.30 25.94 11.10
CA GLY A 132 6.75 27.33 11.09
C GLY A 132 5.61 28.35 11.13
N THR A 133 4.47 28.03 10.52
CA THR A 133 3.25 28.84 10.58
C THR A 133 2.43 28.62 11.87
N LYS A 134 2.94 27.82 12.81
CA LYS A 134 2.29 27.49 14.10
C LYS A 134 0.90 26.84 13.93
N CYS A 135 0.67 26.18 12.82
CA CYS A 135 -0.53 25.35 12.66
C CYS A 135 -0.48 24.12 13.57
N MET A 136 0.74 23.62 13.83
CA MET A 136 1.05 22.52 14.73
C MET A 136 2.25 22.88 15.59
N SER A 137 2.32 22.43 16.85
CA SER A 137 3.51 22.60 17.67
C SER A 137 4.61 21.64 17.24
N VAL A 138 5.88 21.99 17.49
CA VAL A 138 7.03 21.12 17.23
C VAL A 138 6.88 19.77 17.95
N LYS A 139 6.37 19.80 19.19
CA LYS A 139 6.14 18.61 20.00
C LYS A 139 5.10 17.68 19.35
N ASP A 140 3.98 18.24 18.90
CA ASP A 140 2.94 17.46 18.24
C ASP A 140 3.44 16.93 16.89
N ALA A 141 4.23 17.69 16.14
CA ALA A 141 4.84 17.25 14.90
C ALA A 141 5.77 16.04 15.11
N ILE A 142 6.62 16.07 16.15
CA ILE A 142 7.50 14.94 16.49
C ILE A 142 6.69 13.73 16.95
N HIS A 143 5.62 13.93 17.72
CA HIS A 143 4.74 12.84 18.15
C HIS A 143 3.90 12.24 17.01
N ALA A 144 3.64 13.02 15.95
CA ALA A 144 2.93 12.54 14.77
C ALA A 144 3.82 11.65 13.86
N ILE A 145 5.13 11.64 14.07
CA ILE A 145 6.05 10.75 13.33
C ILE A 145 5.86 9.33 13.85
N ASP A 146 5.57 8.41 12.95
CA ASP A 146 5.58 6.98 13.27
C ASP A 146 7.01 6.44 13.30
N TRP A 147 7.65 6.58 14.46
CA TRP A 147 9.02 6.11 14.70
C TRP A 147 9.17 4.61 14.50
N ASN A 148 8.13 3.81 14.80
CA ASN A 148 8.16 2.38 14.58
C ASN A 148 8.28 2.07 13.09
N CYS A 149 7.52 2.79 12.27
CA CYS A 149 7.61 2.68 10.81
C CYS A 149 9.00 3.05 10.29
N LEU A 150 9.59 4.15 10.75
CA LEU A 150 10.93 4.58 10.34
C LEU A 150 12.01 3.58 10.73
N ILE A 151 11.98 3.09 11.98
CA ILE A 151 12.94 2.08 12.45
C ILE A 151 12.77 0.78 11.67
N LEU A 152 11.54 0.36 11.41
CA LEU A 152 11.23 -0.84 10.63
C LEU A 152 11.78 -0.73 9.20
N VAL A 153 11.52 0.38 8.51
CA VAL A 153 12.04 0.63 7.14
C VAL A 153 13.56 0.61 7.14
N GLY A 154 14.21 1.32 8.06
CA GLY A 154 15.68 1.33 8.16
C GLY A 154 16.27 -0.04 8.44
N SER A 155 15.69 -0.81 9.37
CA SER A 155 16.15 -2.16 9.70
C SER A 155 15.98 -3.13 8.54
N LEU A 156 14.85 -3.07 7.83
CA LEU A 156 14.58 -3.94 6.69
C LEU A 156 15.44 -3.58 5.48
N THR A 157 15.78 -2.31 5.30
CA THR A 157 16.75 -1.89 4.27
C THR A 157 18.12 -2.52 4.54
N ALA A 158 18.57 -2.54 5.80
CA ALA A 158 19.82 -3.19 6.18
C ALA A 158 19.77 -4.72 5.93
N ILE A 159 18.66 -5.38 6.28
CA ILE A 159 18.44 -6.81 5.98
C ILE A 159 18.44 -7.04 4.48
N SER A 160 17.76 -6.21 3.70
CA SER A 160 17.71 -6.26 2.24
C SER A 160 19.11 -6.19 1.62
N THR A 161 19.95 -5.27 2.09
CA THR A 161 21.35 -5.17 1.67
C THR A 161 22.15 -6.42 2.07
N GLY A 162 21.89 -6.96 3.26
CA GLY A 162 22.49 -8.23 3.71
C GLY A 162 22.10 -9.41 2.83
N VAL A 163 20.85 -9.53 2.44
CA VAL A 163 20.35 -10.58 1.53
C VAL A 163 21.03 -10.49 0.16
N GLN A 164 21.21 -9.29 -0.39
CA GLN A 164 21.91 -9.09 -1.66
C GLN A 164 23.39 -9.46 -1.56
N ASN A 165 24.08 -8.92 -0.55
CA ASN A 165 25.53 -9.12 -0.41
C ASN A 165 25.92 -10.56 -0.01
N SER A 166 25.02 -11.28 0.64
CA SER A 166 25.26 -12.69 1.03
C SER A 166 24.98 -13.71 -0.07
N GLY A 167 24.38 -13.29 -1.20
CA GLY A 167 23.89 -14.19 -2.24
C GLY A 167 22.64 -14.99 -1.84
N ALA A 168 22.04 -14.68 -0.69
CA ALA A 168 20.81 -15.33 -0.27
C ALA A 168 19.64 -15.03 -1.22
N GLY A 169 19.60 -13.81 -1.80
CA GLY A 169 18.64 -13.44 -2.84
C GLY A 169 18.72 -14.35 -4.06
N ASP A 170 19.94 -14.63 -4.53
CA ASP A 170 20.17 -15.52 -5.67
C ASP A 170 19.80 -16.97 -5.35
N ALA A 171 20.09 -17.44 -4.13
CA ALA A 171 19.67 -18.76 -3.69
C ALA A 171 18.14 -18.90 -3.65
N MET A 172 17.44 -17.91 -3.13
CA MET A 172 15.98 -17.85 -3.12
C MET A 172 15.40 -17.76 -4.55
N ALA A 173 16.02 -16.95 -5.41
CA ALA A 173 15.65 -16.85 -6.82
C ALA A 173 15.78 -18.21 -7.52
N LYS A 174 16.90 -18.93 -7.32
CA LYS A 174 17.10 -20.29 -7.87
C LYS A 174 16.07 -21.28 -7.35
N MET A 175 15.69 -21.24 -6.08
CA MET A 175 14.62 -22.09 -5.54
C MET A 175 13.28 -21.83 -6.26
N ILE A 176 12.93 -20.57 -6.47
CA ILE A 176 11.71 -20.19 -7.20
C ILE A 176 11.81 -20.62 -8.67
N LEU A 177 12.96 -20.44 -9.32
CA LEU A 177 13.18 -20.85 -10.70
C LEU A 177 13.10 -22.38 -10.87
N ASN A 178 13.58 -23.15 -9.91
CA ASN A 178 13.41 -24.61 -9.92
C ASN A 178 11.94 -25.05 -9.90
N ILE A 179 11.08 -24.25 -9.28
CA ILE A 179 9.62 -24.46 -9.27
C ILE A 179 8.99 -24.02 -10.60
N LEU A 180 9.51 -22.91 -11.17
CA LEU A 180 8.97 -22.28 -12.38
C LEU A 180 9.41 -23.00 -13.67
N GLY A 181 10.55 -23.77 -13.64
CA GLY A 181 11.17 -24.39 -14.83
C GLY A 181 12.07 -23.41 -15.59
N ASP A 182 12.74 -23.94 -16.64
CA ASP A 182 13.80 -23.21 -17.37
C ASP A 182 13.29 -22.03 -18.21
N HIS A 183 12.01 -22.03 -18.60
CA HIS A 183 11.38 -20.96 -19.41
C HIS A 183 9.99 -20.60 -18.87
N PRO A 184 9.93 -19.94 -17.69
CA PRO A 184 8.63 -19.60 -17.12
C PRO A 184 7.91 -18.53 -17.95
N SER A 185 6.63 -18.75 -18.19
CA SER A 185 5.80 -17.71 -18.83
C SER A 185 5.63 -16.48 -17.93
N THR A 186 5.46 -15.32 -18.53
CA THR A 186 5.14 -14.05 -17.83
C THR A 186 3.98 -14.23 -16.85
N PHE A 187 2.95 -14.96 -17.26
CA PHE A 187 1.80 -15.29 -16.40
C PHE A 187 2.22 -16.06 -15.14
N MET A 188 3.07 -17.07 -15.29
CA MET A 188 3.51 -17.91 -14.19
C MET A 188 4.38 -17.13 -13.20
N ILE A 189 5.30 -16.29 -13.71
CA ILE A 189 6.14 -15.40 -12.89
C ILE A 189 5.26 -14.45 -12.07
N THR A 190 4.35 -13.73 -12.75
CA THR A 190 3.41 -12.81 -12.10
C THR A 190 2.59 -13.52 -11.03
N THR A 191 2.07 -14.70 -11.32
CA THR A 191 1.23 -15.48 -10.41
C THR A 191 1.99 -15.88 -9.15
N VAL A 192 3.18 -16.48 -9.30
CA VAL A 192 3.96 -16.96 -8.16
C VAL A 192 4.41 -15.80 -7.28
N ILE A 193 4.94 -14.73 -7.87
CA ILE A 193 5.38 -13.55 -7.11
C ILE A 193 4.19 -12.87 -6.42
N PHE A 194 3.06 -12.73 -7.13
CA PHE A 194 1.86 -12.13 -6.56
C PHE A 194 1.38 -12.89 -5.34
N PHE A 195 1.14 -14.19 -5.46
CA PHE A 195 0.60 -14.96 -4.34
C PHE A 195 1.59 -15.11 -3.19
N ALA A 196 2.89 -15.21 -3.46
CA ALA A 196 3.91 -15.22 -2.41
C ALA A 196 3.87 -13.92 -1.57
N ALA A 197 3.85 -12.76 -2.21
CA ALA A 197 3.77 -11.48 -1.53
C ALA A 197 2.38 -11.25 -0.90
N ALA A 198 1.30 -11.60 -1.61
CA ALA A 198 -0.06 -11.42 -1.11
C ALA A 198 -0.40 -12.32 0.09
N LEU A 199 0.13 -13.52 0.17
CA LEU A 199 -0.03 -14.40 1.34
C LEU A 199 0.76 -13.85 2.53
N LEU A 200 1.98 -13.40 2.30
CA LEU A 200 2.81 -12.88 3.38
C LEU A 200 2.22 -11.59 3.97
N THR A 201 1.68 -10.70 3.14
CA THR A 201 1.06 -9.45 3.63
C THR A 201 -0.19 -9.69 4.48
N GLN A 202 -0.84 -10.87 4.41
CA GLN A 202 -1.96 -11.19 5.32
C GLN A 202 -1.50 -11.45 6.75
N VAL A 203 -0.22 -11.76 6.96
CA VAL A 203 0.37 -12.06 8.29
C VAL A 203 1.25 -10.91 8.76
N MET A 204 2.03 -10.34 7.85
CA MET A 204 2.86 -9.16 8.09
C MET A 204 2.18 -7.92 7.51
N SER A 205 2.53 -6.72 7.98
CA SER A 205 2.02 -5.50 7.35
C SER A 205 2.67 -5.25 5.97
N ASN A 206 2.06 -4.36 5.18
CA ASN A 206 2.41 -4.12 3.78
C ASN A 206 3.87 -3.72 3.56
N ILE A 207 4.38 -2.78 4.37
CA ILE A 207 5.74 -2.25 4.22
C ILE A 207 6.79 -3.35 4.39
N PRO A 208 6.82 -4.14 5.50
CA PRO A 208 7.76 -5.24 5.65
C PRO A 208 7.71 -6.26 4.50
N THR A 209 6.52 -6.58 4.03
CA THR A 209 6.34 -7.53 2.93
C THR A 209 7.02 -7.02 1.66
N ILE A 210 6.77 -5.77 1.28
CA ILE A 210 7.35 -5.18 0.06
C ILE A 210 8.86 -5.05 0.18
N LEU A 211 9.37 -4.59 1.32
CA LEU A 211 10.80 -4.42 1.56
C LEU A 211 11.55 -5.75 1.52
N LEU A 212 10.94 -6.83 1.98
CA LEU A 212 11.51 -8.17 1.91
C LEU A 212 11.50 -8.73 0.49
N PHE A 213 10.38 -8.57 -0.24
CA PHE A 213 10.22 -9.19 -1.55
C PHE A 213 10.90 -8.44 -2.69
N LEU A 214 11.09 -7.11 -2.59
CA LEU A 214 11.70 -6.35 -3.68
C LEU A 214 13.12 -6.84 -4.05
N PRO A 215 14.07 -7.04 -3.11
CA PRO A 215 15.40 -7.57 -3.44
C PRO A 215 15.33 -8.95 -4.08
N ILE A 216 14.49 -9.83 -3.55
CA ILE A 216 14.29 -11.19 -4.08
C ILE A 216 13.73 -11.11 -5.50
N GLY A 217 12.73 -10.26 -5.72
CA GLY A 217 12.12 -10.03 -7.03
C GLY A 217 13.13 -9.49 -8.05
N PHE A 218 14.03 -8.61 -7.65
CA PHE A 218 15.08 -8.12 -8.55
C PHE A 218 16.08 -9.20 -8.90
N SER A 219 16.48 -10.04 -7.94
CA SER A 219 17.34 -11.21 -8.22
C SER A 219 16.66 -12.19 -9.19
N ILE A 220 15.36 -12.44 -9.02
CA ILE A 220 14.57 -13.26 -9.95
C ILE A 220 14.56 -12.60 -11.34
N ALA A 221 14.22 -11.31 -11.42
CA ALA A 221 14.13 -10.60 -12.68
C ALA A 221 15.45 -10.63 -13.47
N GLN A 222 16.59 -10.47 -12.78
CA GLN A 222 17.92 -10.57 -13.38
C GLN A 222 18.20 -11.99 -13.87
N ALA A 223 17.89 -13.01 -13.07
CA ALA A 223 18.17 -14.41 -13.39
C ALA A 223 17.43 -14.92 -14.64
N ILE A 224 16.20 -14.40 -14.88
CA ILE A 224 15.38 -14.79 -16.04
C ILE A 224 15.33 -13.72 -17.14
N ASN A 225 16.13 -12.67 -17.00
CA ASN A 225 16.27 -11.56 -17.95
C ASN A 225 14.94 -10.89 -18.30
N VAL A 226 14.13 -10.60 -17.27
CA VAL A 226 12.87 -9.85 -17.40
C VAL A 226 13.00 -8.46 -16.76
N SER A 227 12.04 -7.58 -17.02
CA SER A 227 12.04 -6.23 -16.49
C SER A 227 11.92 -6.19 -14.96
N PRO A 228 12.94 -5.74 -14.22
CA PRO A 228 12.85 -5.56 -12.77
C PRO A 228 11.71 -4.60 -12.36
N TYR A 229 11.36 -3.68 -13.25
CA TYR A 229 10.32 -2.68 -13.03
C TYR A 229 8.93 -3.30 -12.99
N ALA A 230 8.66 -4.26 -13.87
CA ALA A 230 7.41 -5.02 -13.88
C ALA A 230 7.29 -5.89 -12.61
N VAL A 231 8.36 -6.60 -12.24
CA VAL A 231 8.39 -7.42 -11.03
C VAL A 231 8.19 -6.58 -9.77
N ALA A 232 8.82 -5.41 -9.68
CA ALA A 232 8.62 -4.49 -8.57
C ALA A 232 7.17 -4.02 -8.46
N MET A 233 6.50 -3.76 -9.59
CA MET A 233 5.09 -3.39 -9.59
C MET A 233 4.19 -4.53 -9.09
N VAL A 234 4.42 -5.76 -9.53
CA VAL A 234 3.69 -6.94 -9.03
C VAL A 234 3.83 -7.05 -7.52
N ILE A 235 5.06 -6.96 -6.99
CA ILE A 235 5.34 -7.05 -5.55
C ILE A 235 4.64 -5.91 -4.79
N THR A 236 4.69 -4.69 -5.32
CA THR A 236 4.08 -3.52 -4.68
C THR A 236 2.56 -3.67 -4.58
N LEU A 237 1.91 -4.07 -5.66
CA LEU A 237 0.46 -4.26 -5.69
C LEU A 237 0.02 -5.46 -4.83
N ALA A 238 0.75 -6.57 -4.90
CA ALA A 238 0.48 -7.76 -4.11
C ALA A 238 0.71 -7.53 -2.61
N GLY A 239 1.82 -6.89 -2.25
CA GLY A 239 2.17 -6.58 -0.86
C GLY A 239 1.23 -5.54 -0.22
N ALA A 240 0.57 -4.73 -1.02
CA ALA A 240 -0.45 -3.79 -0.54
C ALA A 240 -1.87 -4.36 -0.54
N ALA A 241 -2.09 -5.58 -1.06
CA ALA A 241 -3.39 -6.26 -1.10
C ALA A 241 -3.78 -6.90 0.25
N SER A 242 -3.81 -6.12 1.29
CA SER A 242 -3.97 -6.52 2.69
C SER A 242 -5.45 -6.58 3.12
N TYR A 243 -6.25 -7.40 2.44
CA TYR A 243 -7.70 -7.41 2.63
C TYR A 243 -8.22 -8.55 3.50
N ALA A 244 -7.55 -9.72 3.50
CA ALA A 244 -8.15 -10.96 3.98
C ALA A 244 -7.98 -11.19 5.49
N THR A 245 -7.17 -10.41 6.19
CA THR A 245 -7.00 -10.54 7.64
C THR A 245 -7.03 -9.20 8.37
N PRO A 246 -7.44 -9.18 9.64
CA PRO A 246 -7.35 -7.99 10.47
C PRO A 246 -5.92 -7.50 10.67
N PHE A 247 -4.95 -8.42 10.73
CA PHE A 247 -3.55 -8.12 11.03
C PHE A 247 -2.77 -7.57 9.84
N ALA A 248 -3.31 -7.73 8.64
CA ALA A 248 -2.65 -7.33 7.41
C ALA A 248 -2.38 -5.81 7.32
N ALA A 249 -3.22 -4.99 7.95
CA ALA A 249 -3.04 -3.55 7.96
C ALA A 249 -3.59 -2.90 9.24
N PRO A 250 -2.96 -1.83 9.74
CA PRO A 250 -3.41 -1.13 10.97
C PRO A 250 -4.88 -0.68 10.90
N GLN A 251 -5.33 -0.19 9.74
CA GLN A 251 -6.72 0.24 9.54
C GLN A 251 -7.73 -0.91 9.67
N ASN A 252 -7.34 -2.14 9.30
CA ASN A 252 -8.18 -3.33 9.50
C ASN A 252 -8.36 -3.60 10.99
N MET A 253 -7.27 -3.55 11.77
CA MET A 253 -7.31 -3.72 13.22
C MET A 253 -8.17 -2.66 13.91
N MET A 254 -8.05 -1.39 13.51
CA MET A 254 -8.91 -0.32 14.03
C MET A 254 -10.39 -0.61 13.77
N THR A 255 -10.71 -1.09 12.57
CA THR A 255 -12.09 -1.44 12.22
C THR A 255 -12.63 -2.57 13.09
N VAL A 256 -11.83 -3.60 13.38
CA VAL A 256 -12.20 -4.70 14.32
C VAL A 256 -12.45 -4.15 15.71
N GLY A 257 -11.58 -3.28 16.21
CA GLY A 257 -11.73 -2.66 17.52
C GLY A 257 -13.04 -1.88 17.69
N TRP A 258 -13.53 -1.28 16.60
CA TRP A 258 -14.77 -0.49 16.63
C TRP A 258 -16.02 -1.31 16.35
N THR A 259 -15.96 -2.33 15.49
CA THR A 259 -17.16 -3.00 14.94
C THR A 259 -17.35 -4.41 15.44
N HIS A 260 -16.37 -4.98 16.18
CA HIS A 260 -16.37 -6.37 16.65
C HIS A 260 -16.50 -7.42 15.53
N TYR A 261 -16.01 -7.11 14.31
CA TYR A 261 -15.93 -8.08 13.23
C TYR A 261 -15.03 -9.26 13.62
N LYS A 262 -15.43 -10.46 13.18
CA LYS A 262 -14.66 -11.67 13.36
C LYS A 262 -13.59 -11.80 12.27
N PHE A 263 -12.54 -12.54 12.55
CA PHE A 263 -11.51 -12.90 11.59
C PHE A 263 -12.10 -13.51 10.29
N SER A 264 -13.11 -14.37 10.45
CA SER A 264 -13.81 -15.02 9.33
C SER A 264 -14.50 -14.04 8.37
N ASP A 265 -14.90 -12.87 8.86
CA ASP A 265 -15.60 -11.89 8.05
C ASP A 265 -14.62 -11.19 7.08
N PHE A 266 -13.39 -10.92 7.56
CA PHE A 266 -12.31 -10.44 6.70
C PHE A 266 -11.92 -11.46 5.64
N ILE A 267 -11.82 -12.74 5.97
CA ILE A 267 -11.51 -13.81 5.01
C ILE A 267 -12.55 -13.84 3.89
N LYS A 268 -13.84 -13.89 4.25
CA LYS A 268 -14.93 -14.02 3.27
C LYS A 268 -14.98 -12.86 2.28
N ILE A 269 -14.70 -11.65 2.75
CA ILE A 269 -14.76 -10.44 1.94
C ILE A 269 -13.42 -10.18 1.27
N GLY A 270 -12.32 -10.41 1.96
CA GLY A 270 -10.98 -10.04 1.54
C GLY A 270 -10.36 -11.00 0.51
N ILE A 271 -10.61 -12.31 0.61
CA ILE A 271 -10.08 -13.26 -0.39
C ILE A 271 -10.55 -12.92 -1.81
N PRO A 272 -11.84 -12.68 -2.09
CA PRO A 272 -12.26 -12.24 -3.41
C PRO A 272 -11.58 -10.93 -3.86
N MET A 273 -11.30 -10.03 -2.92
CA MET A 273 -10.59 -8.79 -3.23
C MET A 273 -9.13 -9.01 -3.61
N VAL A 274 -8.44 -9.92 -2.92
CA VAL A 274 -7.08 -10.35 -3.32
C VAL A 274 -7.11 -10.94 -4.74
N LEU A 275 -8.11 -11.77 -5.06
CA LEU A 275 -8.28 -12.36 -6.39
C LEU A 275 -8.60 -11.31 -7.46
N ILE A 276 -9.40 -10.30 -7.15
CA ILE A 276 -9.66 -9.17 -8.06
C ILE A 276 -8.38 -8.39 -8.33
N THR A 277 -7.60 -8.09 -7.29
CA THR A 277 -6.31 -7.41 -7.43
C THR A 277 -5.36 -8.25 -8.29
N TYR A 278 -5.30 -9.56 -8.05
CA TYR A 278 -4.53 -10.50 -8.88
C TYR A 278 -4.96 -10.45 -10.35
N LEU A 279 -6.26 -10.50 -10.62
CA LEU A 279 -6.80 -10.44 -11.98
C LEU A 279 -6.37 -9.16 -12.70
N VAL A 280 -6.49 -8.01 -12.02
CA VAL A 280 -6.03 -6.72 -12.57
C VAL A 280 -4.53 -6.76 -12.85
N VAL A 281 -3.72 -7.26 -11.93
CA VAL A 281 -2.26 -7.33 -12.07
C VAL A 281 -1.86 -8.19 -13.26
N VAL A 282 -2.43 -9.40 -13.37
CA VAL A 282 -2.11 -10.34 -14.45
C VAL A 282 -2.47 -9.79 -15.83
N ILE A 283 -3.58 -9.06 -15.94
CA ILE A 283 -4.02 -8.48 -17.20
C ILE A 283 -3.25 -7.19 -17.53
N ALA A 284 -3.06 -6.34 -16.53
CA ALA A 284 -2.53 -4.99 -16.76
C ALA A 284 -0.99 -4.94 -16.84
N ILE A 285 -0.26 -5.84 -16.14
CA ILE A 285 1.21 -5.83 -16.21
C ILE A 285 1.72 -6.02 -17.64
N PRO A 286 1.30 -7.03 -18.41
CA PRO A 286 1.78 -7.19 -19.78
C PRO A 286 1.45 -6.02 -20.70
N ILE A 287 0.38 -5.28 -20.40
CA ILE A 287 -0.10 -4.15 -21.22
C ILE A 287 0.69 -2.87 -20.91
N PHE A 288 0.86 -2.54 -19.64
CA PHE A 288 1.44 -1.26 -19.20
C PHE A 288 2.92 -1.33 -18.86
N MET A 289 3.41 -2.52 -18.49
CA MET A 289 4.79 -2.78 -18.05
C MET A 289 5.26 -4.14 -18.56
N PRO A 290 5.47 -4.31 -19.87
CA PRO A 290 5.93 -5.59 -20.41
C PRO A 290 7.26 -6.01 -19.76
N TYR A 291 7.38 -7.31 -19.56
CA TYR A 291 8.54 -7.95 -18.91
C TYR A 291 9.81 -7.86 -19.76
#